data_c0f6791fffc76397166e17ba5fa5f0be
#
_entry.id   c0f6791fffc76397166e17ba5fa5f0be
#
_cell.length_a   1.000
_cell.length_b   1.000
_cell.length_c   1.000
_cell.angle_alpha   90.00
_cell.angle_beta   90.00
_cell.angle_gamma   90.00
#
_symmetry.space_group_name_H-M   'P 1'
#
loop_
_entity.id
_entity.type
_entity.pdbx_description
1 polymer ?
#
loop_
_entity_poly.entity_id
_entity_poly.type
_entity_poly.pdbx_seq_one_letter_code
_entity_poly.pdbx_strand_id
1 'polypeptide(L)'
;MMTIRPSNERGGGDYGWLKTRHTFSFNDYSDPKWMGFRSLRVINEDWVAPNGGFPTHPHRDMEIITYVLSGKLEHKDSLGTGSVILPGDGQRMTAGRGIRHSEANPSSSESVHLLQIWILPDKQGHEPGYEQKSFPEAEKRGKFRLIASSDGAEGSVKINQDAKLFVTLLAPGEEVTQSFAAERHAWLQVAKGGVELNGQKLHQGDGAAISEEKKLTIKATEDAEVLLFDLA
;
A
#
# COMPACT_ATOMS: atom_id res chain seq x y z
N MET A 1 -2.59 -8.12 20.47
CA MET A 1 -2.12 -6.75 20.84
C MET A 1 -2.25 -5.84 19.63
N MET A 2 -2.83 -4.63 19.78
CA MET A 2 -3.03 -3.69 18.67
C MET A 2 -2.49 -2.31 19.06
N THR A 3 -1.71 -1.68 18.16
CA THR A 3 -1.16 -0.33 18.33
C THR A 3 -1.58 0.52 17.14
N ILE A 4 -2.29 1.61 17.40
CA ILE A 4 -2.75 2.53 16.35
C ILE A 4 -1.64 3.51 15.99
N ARG A 5 -1.50 3.78 14.70
CA ARG A 5 -0.71 4.85 14.10
C ARG A 5 -1.67 5.93 13.61
N PRO A 6 -1.94 6.98 14.39
CA PRO A 6 -2.84 8.04 13.95
C PRO A 6 -2.30 8.80 12.75
N SER A 7 -3.18 9.16 11.83
CA SER A 7 -2.81 9.86 10.58
C SER A 7 -2.14 11.21 10.82
N ASN A 8 -2.55 11.93 11.86
CA ASN A 8 -2.00 13.24 12.24
C ASN A 8 -0.61 13.18 12.90
N GLU A 9 -0.15 11.98 13.29
CA GLU A 9 1.19 11.76 13.83
C GLU A 9 2.20 11.31 12.77
N ARG A 10 1.76 11.03 11.54
CA ARG A 10 2.64 10.62 10.43
C ARG A 10 3.56 11.76 10.02
N GLY A 11 4.77 11.41 9.56
CA GLY A 11 5.69 12.35 8.93
C GLY A 11 5.22 12.84 7.57
N GLY A 12 6.05 13.63 6.90
CA GLY A 12 5.84 14.09 5.54
C GLY A 12 5.81 15.62 5.44
N GLY A 13 5.34 16.13 4.30
CA GLY A 13 5.33 17.56 3.99
C GLY A 13 4.48 17.89 2.77
N ASP A 14 4.51 19.17 2.42
CA ASP A 14 3.93 19.72 1.20
C ASP A 14 5.02 20.51 0.46
N TYR A 15 5.38 20.06 -0.74
CA TYR A 15 6.43 20.62 -1.59
C TYR A 15 5.86 21.31 -2.84
N GLY A 16 4.56 21.61 -2.83
CA GLY A 16 3.84 22.19 -3.95
C GLY A 16 3.41 21.14 -5.00
N TRP A 17 4.35 20.50 -5.64
CA TRP A 17 4.07 19.45 -6.61
C TRP A 17 3.75 18.07 -5.96
N LEU A 18 4.20 17.87 -4.71
CA LEU A 18 4.01 16.65 -3.92
C LEU A 18 3.56 17.00 -2.51
N LYS A 19 2.40 16.53 -2.11
CA LYS A 19 2.00 16.42 -0.71
C LYS A 19 2.14 14.96 -0.30
N THR A 20 2.87 14.67 0.79
CA THR A 20 3.16 13.30 1.21
C THR A 20 2.91 13.11 2.70
N ARG A 21 2.53 11.89 3.10
CA ARG A 21 2.43 11.45 4.49
C ARG A 21 3.15 10.11 4.64
N HIS A 22 4.07 10.05 5.61
CA HIS A 22 4.90 8.87 5.85
C HIS A 22 4.41 8.13 7.09
N THR A 23 3.90 6.93 6.91
CA THR A 23 3.45 6.06 8.01
C THR A 23 4.64 5.58 8.85
N PHE A 24 5.73 5.24 8.20
CA PHE A 24 7.01 4.84 8.80
C PHE A 24 8.10 5.86 8.49
N SER A 25 9.24 5.74 9.18
CA SER A 25 10.43 6.55 8.91
C SER A 25 10.86 6.43 7.46
N PHE A 26 11.01 7.56 6.80
CA PHE A 26 11.34 7.65 5.37
C PHE A 26 12.04 8.97 5.06
N ASN A 27 13.09 8.97 4.24
CA ASN A 27 13.93 10.13 3.94
C ASN A 27 14.35 10.87 5.22
N ASP A 28 14.06 12.15 5.31
CA ASP A 28 14.42 13.01 6.44
C ASP A 28 13.49 12.85 7.67
N TYR A 29 12.38 12.12 7.52
CA TYR A 29 11.50 11.81 8.63
C TYR A 29 12.00 10.57 9.38
N SER A 30 12.25 10.72 10.68
CA SER A 30 12.69 9.63 11.57
C SER A 30 11.84 9.58 12.84
N ASP A 31 11.19 8.45 13.04
CA ASP A 31 10.48 8.10 14.27
C ASP A 31 10.92 6.69 14.71
N PRO A 32 11.72 6.56 15.81
CA PRO A 32 12.23 5.26 16.25
C PRO A 32 11.14 4.23 16.60
N LYS A 33 9.92 4.67 16.89
CA LYS A 33 8.78 3.79 17.16
C LYS A 33 8.17 3.22 15.88
N TRP A 34 8.39 3.88 14.74
CA TRP A 34 7.78 3.58 13.45
C TRP A 34 8.81 3.47 12.33
N MET A 35 9.75 2.54 12.50
CA MET A 35 10.77 2.24 11.48
C MET A 35 10.27 1.27 10.40
N GLY A 36 9.16 0.61 10.66
CA GLY A 36 8.50 -0.41 9.85
C GLY A 36 7.69 -1.34 10.74
N PHE A 37 7.02 -2.32 10.15
CA PHE A 37 6.31 -3.37 10.87
C PHE A 37 6.48 -4.72 10.17
N ARG A 38 7.20 -5.66 10.80
CA ARG A 38 7.60 -6.94 10.19
C ARG A 38 8.38 -6.67 8.90
N SER A 39 7.99 -7.28 7.78
CA SER A 39 8.58 -7.00 6.47
C SER A 39 8.08 -5.71 5.81
N LEU A 40 7.02 -5.09 6.33
CA LEU A 40 6.47 -3.83 5.79
C LEU A 40 7.35 -2.65 6.20
N ARG A 41 7.97 -1.98 5.21
CA ARG A 41 8.98 -0.94 5.44
C ARG A 41 8.48 0.46 5.18
N VAL A 42 7.61 0.65 4.19
CA VAL A 42 7.09 1.96 3.79
C VAL A 42 5.60 1.84 3.48
N ILE A 43 4.82 2.80 3.95
CA ILE A 43 3.54 3.22 3.39
C ILE A 43 3.57 4.74 3.33
N ASN A 44 3.81 5.28 2.15
CA ASN A 44 3.67 6.70 1.88
C ASN A 44 2.35 6.94 1.17
N GLU A 45 1.63 7.95 1.62
CA GLU A 45 0.41 8.42 0.98
C GLU A 45 0.73 9.73 0.29
N ASP A 46 0.64 9.73 -1.05
CA ASP A 46 1.14 10.78 -1.90
C ASP A 46 0.04 11.39 -2.77
N TRP A 47 0.01 12.71 -2.84
CA TRP A 47 -0.76 13.50 -3.80
C TRP A 47 0.23 14.21 -4.72
N VAL A 48 0.26 13.79 -5.98
CA VAL A 48 1.15 14.39 -7.00
C VAL A 48 0.34 15.32 -7.89
N ALA A 49 0.74 16.58 -7.92
CA ALA A 49 0.07 17.61 -8.70
C ALA A 49 0.10 17.31 -10.22
N PRO A 50 -0.76 17.94 -11.02
CA PRO A 50 -0.70 17.84 -12.47
C PRO A 50 0.70 18.10 -13.02
N ASN A 51 1.16 17.26 -13.95
CA ASN A 51 2.50 17.26 -14.55
C ASN A 51 3.66 17.09 -13.55
N GLY A 52 3.37 16.85 -12.26
CA GLY A 52 4.38 16.51 -11.25
C GLY A 52 4.85 15.07 -11.37
N GLY A 53 5.98 14.77 -10.74
CA GLY A 53 6.47 13.38 -10.72
C GLY A 53 7.86 13.24 -10.11
N PHE A 54 8.24 12.00 -9.92
CA PHE A 54 9.55 11.60 -9.42
C PHE A 54 10.46 11.31 -10.62
N PRO A 55 11.58 12.07 -10.78
CA PRO A 55 12.53 11.81 -11.86
C PRO A 55 13.18 10.44 -11.69
N THR A 56 13.90 9.99 -12.72
CA THR A 56 14.54 8.67 -12.70
C THR A 56 15.48 8.51 -11.49
N HIS A 57 15.18 7.54 -10.65
CA HIS A 57 15.92 7.19 -9.44
C HIS A 57 16.10 5.68 -9.29
N PRO A 58 17.11 5.21 -8.54
CA PRO A 58 17.39 3.79 -8.39
C PRO A 58 16.69 3.19 -7.17
N HIS A 59 16.41 1.88 -7.26
CA HIS A 59 16.06 1.02 -6.13
C HIS A 59 16.86 -0.27 -6.16
N ARG A 60 17.02 -0.88 -5.00
CA ARG A 60 17.67 -2.18 -4.82
C ARG A 60 17.01 -2.94 -3.67
N ASP A 61 16.89 -4.27 -3.82
CA ASP A 61 16.45 -5.20 -2.77
C ASP A 61 15.17 -4.73 -2.05
N MET A 62 14.12 -4.42 -2.86
CA MET A 62 12.83 -3.98 -2.36
C MET A 62 11.71 -4.48 -3.27
N GLU A 63 10.61 -4.92 -2.68
CA GLU A 63 9.34 -5.11 -3.35
C GLU A 63 8.52 -3.82 -3.22
N ILE A 64 8.26 -3.15 -4.33
CA ILE A 64 7.56 -1.86 -4.35
C ILE A 64 6.19 -2.07 -4.99
N ILE A 65 5.14 -1.71 -4.26
CA ILE A 65 3.76 -1.81 -4.72
C ILE A 65 3.19 -0.40 -4.79
N THR A 66 2.64 -0.04 -5.95
CA THR A 66 1.89 1.20 -6.13
C THR A 66 0.40 0.87 -6.19
N TYR A 67 -0.38 1.53 -5.34
CA TYR A 67 -1.84 1.42 -5.31
C TYR A 67 -2.46 2.81 -5.48
N VAL A 68 -3.08 3.05 -6.64
CA VAL A 68 -3.69 4.33 -6.99
C VAL A 68 -5.10 4.40 -6.42
N LEU A 69 -5.40 5.47 -5.67
CA LEU A 69 -6.71 5.74 -5.07
C LEU A 69 -7.57 6.64 -5.95
N SER A 70 -6.95 7.61 -6.66
CA SER A 70 -7.62 8.45 -7.66
C SER A 70 -6.63 9.04 -8.65
N GLY A 71 -7.10 9.45 -9.82
CA GLY A 71 -6.24 9.92 -10.89
C GLY A 71 -5.52 8.78 -11.62
N LYS A 72 -4.33 9.01 -12.12
CA LYS A 72 -3.50 8.02 -12.84
C LYS A 72 -2.02 8.33 -12.69
N LEU A 73 -1.20 7.29 -12.60
CA LEU A 73 0.26 7.41 -12.48
C LEU A 73 0.93 6.72 -13.66
N GLU A 74 1.81 7.43 -14.37
CA GLU A 74 2.68 6.86 -15.39
C GLU A 74 3.94 6.30 -14.72
N HIS A 75 4.33 5.07 -15.06
CA HIS A 75 5.56 4.41 -14.65
C HIS A 75 6.43 4.13 -15.87
N LYS A 76 7.74 4.35 -15.75
CA LYS A 76 8.76 3.95 -16.74
C LYS A 76 9.99 3.43 -16.02
N ASP A 77 10.54 2.30 -16.49
CA ASP A 77 11.71 1.69 -15.86
C ASP A 77 12.81 1.28 -16.83
N SER A 78 13.95 0.90 -16.25
CA SER A 78 15.14 0.47 -17.00
C SER A 78 15.05 -0.93 -17.62
N LEU A 79 13.96 -1.67 -17.39
CA LEU A 79 13.64 -2.91 -18.11
C LEU A 79 12.94 -2.63 -19.44
N GLY A 80 12.59 -1.36 -19.71
CA GLY A 80 11.83 -0.95 -20.87
C GLY A 80 10.31 -1.03 -20.67
N THR A 81 9.86 -1.22 -19.42
CA THR A 81 8.43 -1.18 -19.10
C THR A 81 7.96 0.26 -19.06
N GLY A 82 6.83 0.52 -19.72
CA GLY A 82 6.07 1.76 -19.61
C GLY A 82 4.59 1.44 -19.45
N SER A 83 3.96 2.00 -18.43
CA SER A 83 2.55 1.73 -18.11
C SER A 83 1.88 2.93 -17.46
N VAL A 84 0.55 2.92 -17.48
CA VAL A 84 -0.28 3.82 -16.66
C VAL A 84 -1.03 2.98 -15.65
N ILE A 85 -0.89 3.33 -14.39
CA ILE A 85 -1.54 2.67 -13.27
C ILE A 85 -2.81 3.46 -12.95
N LEU A 86 -3.94 2.77 -12.92
CA LEU A 86 -5.26 3.33 -12.68
C LEU A 86 -5.80 2.93 -11.31
N PRO A 87 -6.83 3.63 -10.77
CA PRO A 87 -7.53 3.19 -9.58
C PRO A 87 -8.03 1.74 -9.72
N GLY A 88 -7.73 0.93 -8.70
CA GLY A 88 -8.06 -0.49 -8.72
C GLY A 88 -6.99 -1.40 -9.30
N ASP A 89 -5.93 -0.85 -9.89
CA ASP A 89 -4.77 -1.65 -10.28
C ASP A 89 -3.87 -1.95 -9.08
N GLY A 90 -3.29 -3.14 -9.05
CA GLY A 90 -2.14 -3.49 -8.23
C GLY A 90 -0.90 -3.56 -9.13
N GLN A 91 0.03 -2.64 -8.94
CA GLN A 91 1.31 -2.63 -9.64
C GLN A 91 2.42 -3.03 -8.68
N ARG A 92 3.30 -3.93 -9.10
CA ARG A 92 4.47 -4.32 -8.36
C ARG A 92 5.73 -4.18 -9.21
N MET A 93 6.76 -3.57 -8.63
CA MET A 93 8.12 -3.55 -9.12
C MET A 93 9.06 -4.26 -8.13
N THR A 94 9.66 -5.38 -8.52
CA THR A 94 10.77 -6.00 -7.79
C THR A 94 12.06 -5.27 -8.16
N ALA A 95 12.68 -4.60 -7.18
CA ALA A 95 13.93 -3.89 -7.42
C ALA A 95 15.14 -4.85 -7.55
N GLY A 96 15.13 -5.95 -6.81
CA GLY A 96 16.13 -6.99 -6.87
C GLY A 96 17.57 -6.46 -6.87
N ARG A 97 18.42 -6.95 -7.76
CA ARG A 97 19.82 -6.53 -7.89
C ARG A 97 20.01 -5.09 -8.38
N GLY A 98 18.94 -4.39 -8.74
CA GLY A 98 18.93 -2.97 -9.10
C GLY A 98 18.01 -2.67 -10.28
N ILE A 99 17.20 -1.62 -10.14
CA ILE A 99 16.34 -1.06 -11.18
C ILE A 99 16.34 0.46 -11.04
N ARG A 100 16.12 1.16 -12.14
CA ARG A 100 15.87 2.61 -12.14
C ARG A 100 14.49 2.83 -12.72
N HIS A 101 13.71 3.72 -12.11
CA HIS A 101 12.39 4.09 -12.62
C HIS A 101 12.08 5.56 -12.40
N SER A 102 11.06 6.02 -13.09
CA SER A 102 10.41 7.31 -12.89
C SER A 102 8.91 7.10 -12.79
N GLU A 103 8.26 7.98 -12.02
CA GLU A 103 6.81 8.01 -11.85
C GLU A 103 6.31 9.43 -12.06
N ALA A 104 5.26 9.61 -12.85
CA ALA A 104 4.73 10.92 -13.18
C ALA A 104 3.21 10.94 -13.21
N ASN A 105 2.63 12.06 -12.84
CA ASN A 105 1.22 12.33 -13.10
C ASN A 105 1.06 12.86 -14.54
N PRO A 106 0.51 12.06 -15.47
CA PRO A 106 0.37 12.49 -16.86
C PRO A 106 -0.82 13.42 -17.10
N SER A 107 -1.62 13.72 -16.07
CA SER A 107 -2.72 14.66 -16.18
C SER A 107 -2.22 16.10 -16.13
N SER A 108 -2.81 16.99 -16.93
CA SER A 108 -2.54 18.43 -16.90
C SER A 108 -3.47 19.20 -15.94
N SER A 109 -4.47 18.54 -15.35
CA SER A 109 -5.52 19.21 -14.56
C SER A 109 -5.86 18.52 -13.25
N GLU A 110 -5.62 17.22 -13.11
CA GLU A 110 -6.03 16.45 -11.95
C GLU A 110 -4.81 15.88 -11.20
N SER A 111 -4.83 15.97 -9.88
CA SER A 111 -3.83 15.30 -9.05
C SER A 111 -4.04 13.79 -9.03
N VAL A 112 -2.96 13.04 -8.90
CA VAL A 112 -3.04 11.62 -8.55
C VAL A 112 -2.87 11.45 -7.05
N HIS A 113 -3.69 10.58 -6.44
CA HIS A 113 -3.60 10.16 -5.05
C HIS A 113 -3.29 8.67 -5.01
N LEU A 114 -2.24 8.29 -4.32
CA LEU A 114 -1.74 6.92 -4.29
C LEU A 114 -1.14 6.54 -2.94
N LEU A 115 -1.00 5.24 -2.73
CA LEU A 115 -0.17 4.65 -1.68
C LEU A 115 1.05 4.00 -2.35
N GLN A 116 2.25 4.41 -1.91
CA GLN A 116 3.52 3.76 -2.24
C GLN A 116 3.90 2.85 -1.08
N ILE A 117 3.99 1.55 -1.35
CA ILE A 117 4.18 0.50 -0.34
C ILE A 117 5.48 -0.23 -0.63
N TRP A 118 6.36 -0.34 0.37
CA TRP A 118 7.60 -1.10 0.25
C TRP A 118 7.62 -2.25 1.24
N ILE A 119 7.93 -3.44 0.73
CA ILE A 119 8.07 -4.67 1.51
C ILE A 119 9.50 -5.17 1.32
N LEU A 120 10.17 -5.48 2.43
CA LEU A 120 11.49 -6.11 2.38
C LEU A 120 11.37 -7.49 1.74
N PRO A 121 12.18 -7.85 0.74
CA PRO A 121 12.12 -9.17 0.14
C PRO A 121 12.66 -10.26 1.10
N ASP A 122 12.34 -11.52 0.83
CA ASP A 122 12.81 -12.68 1.59
C ASP A 122 14.34 -12.88 1.53
N LYS A 123 14.96 -12.41 0.44
CA LYS A 123 16.41 -12.39 0.23
C LYS A 123 16.82 -11.25 -0.70
N GLN A 124 18.08 -10.93 -0.70
CA GLN A 124 18.68 -9.97 -1.62
C GLN A 124 18.95 -10.57 -3.01
N GLY A 125 19.10 -9.70 -4.01
CA GLY A 125 19.59 -10.06 -5.33
C GLY A 125 18.60 -10.79 -6.24
N HIS A 126 17.28 -10.65 -5.98
CA HIS A 126 16.26 -11.11 -6.94
C HIS A 126 16.46 -10.49 -8.31
N GLU A 127 15.97 -11.14 -9.35
CA GLU A 127 15.88 -10.53 -10.68
C GLU A 127 14.89 -9.36 -10.62
N PRO A 128 15.25 -8.18 -11.15
CA PRO A 128 14.31 -7.09 -11.30
C PRO A 128 13.13 -7.49 -12.16
N GLY A 129 11.94 -6.99 -11.84
CA GLY A 129 10.73 -7.35 -12.58
C GLY A 129 9.58 -6.41 -12.33
N TYR A 130 8.62 -6.47 -13.23
CA TYR A 130 7.41 -5.65 -13.21
C TYR A 130 6.18 -6.53 -13.41
N GLU A 131 5.10 -6.23 -12.69
CA GLU A 131 3.79 -6.85 -12.89
C GLU A 131 2.69 -5.84 -12.53
N GLN A 132 1.66 -5.75 -13.36
CA GLN A 132 0.46 -4.93 -13.11
C GLN A 132 -0.78 -5.73 -13.47
N LYS A 133 -1.78 -5.68 -12.59
CA LYS A 133 -3.09 -6.31 -12.79
C LYS A 133 -4.20 -5.39 -12.33
N SER A 134 -5.33 -5.45 -13.03
CA SER A 134 -6.53 -4.73 -12.62
C SER A 134 -7.40 -5.60 -11.70
N PHE A 135 -7.88 -4.99 -10.62
CA PHE A 135 -8.79 -5.60 -9.64
C PHE A 135 -10.07 -4.77 -9.58
N PRO A 136 -11.11 -5.16 -10.34
CA PRO A 136 -12.35 -4.40 -10.40
C PRO A 136 -13.00 -4.19 -9.03
N GLU A 137 -13.72 -3.09 -8.85
CA GLU A 137 -14.41 -2.80 -7.59
C GLU A 137 -15.34 -3.93 -7.14
N ALA A 138 -16.05 -4.57 -8.08
CA ALA A 138 -16.96 -5.69 -7.77
C ALA A 138 -16.26 -6.88 -7.08
N GLU A 139 -14.94 -7.02 -7.27
CA GLU A 139 -14.16 -8.05 -6.60
C GLU A 139 -13.74 -7.66 -5.17
N LYS A 140 -13.82 -6.37 -4.83
CA LYS A 140 -13.41 -5.78 -3.55
C LYS A 140 -14.59 -5.42 -2.64
N ARG A 141 -15.80 -5.22 -3.19
CA ARG A 141 -16.97 -4.79 -2.41
C ARG A 141 -17.46 -5.87 -1.45
N GLY A 142 -17.53 -5.51 -0.16
CA GLY A 142 -18.01 -6.37 0.92
C GLY A 142 -17.15 -7.61 1.20
N LYS A 143 -15.94 -7.69 0.67
CA LYS A 143 -15.02 -8.83 0.85
C LYS A 143 -13.57 -8.40 0.64
N PHE A 144 -12.65 -9.17 1.21
CA PHE A 144 -11.23 -9.02 0.94
C PHE A 144 -10.86 -9.61 -0.42
N ARG A 145 -10.23 -8.82 -1.28
CA ARG A 145 -9.62 -9.23 -2.54
C ARG A 145 -8.11 -9.28 -2.38
N LEU A 146 -7.52 -10.42 -2.62
CA LEU A 146 -6.07 -10.60 -2.60
C LEU A 146 -5.44 -9.87 -3.80
N ILE A 147 -4.59 -8.88 -3.53
CA ILE A 147 -3.93 -8.03 -4.53
C ILE A 147 -2.50 -8.47 -4.77
N ALA A 148 -1.77 -8.86 -3.70
CA ALA A 148 -0.40 -9.35 -3.81
C ALA A 148 -0.17 -10.52 -2.87
N SER A 149 0.64 -11.51 -3.30
CA SER A 149 1.03 -12.67 -2.51
C SER A 149 2.35 -13.26 -3.03
N SER A 150 2.97 -14.15 -2.24
CA SER A 150 4.24 -14.79 -2.61
C SER A 150 4.11 -15.76 -3.81
N ASP A 151 2.95 -16.33 -4.01
CA ASP A 151 2.67 -17.35 -5.03
C ASP A 151 1.78 -16.87 -6.19
N GLY A 152 1.28 -15.61 -6.13
CA GLY A 152 0.34 -15.08 -7.11
C GLY A 152 -1.05 -15.72 -7.04
N ALA A 153 -1.41 -16.29 -5.88
CA ALA A 153 -2.70 -16.93 -5.66
C ALA A 153 -3.87 -16.00 -6.02
N GLU A 154 -5.00 -16.58 -6.42
CA GLU A 154 -6.22 -15.86 -6.83
C GLU A 154 -5.98 -14.79 -7.91
N GLY A 155 -4.92 -14.93 -8.72
CA GLY A 155 -4.56 -13.95 -9.72
C GLY A 155 -3.93 -12.66 -9.17
N SER A 156 -3.49 -12.63 -7.91
CA SER A 156 -2.74 -11.50 -7.33
C SER A 156 -1.40 -11.28 -8.03
N VAL A 157 -0.80 -10.10 -7.89
CA VAL A 157 0.58 -9.88 -8.31
C VAL A 157 1.53 -10.63 -7.38
N LYS A 158 2.62 -11.14 -7.95
CA LYS A 158 3.59 -11.92 -7.16
C LYS A 158 4.62 -10.99 -6.49
N ILE A 159 4.87 -11.20 -5.20
CA ILE A 159 5.94 -10.55 -4.42
C ILE A 159 6.91 -11.58 -3.84
N ASN A 160 8.16 -11.19 -3.65
CA ASN A 160 9.20 -12.06 -3.10
C ASN A 160 9.28 -11.91 -1.57
N GLN A 161 8.18 -12.17 -0.89
CA GLN A 161 8.09 -12.18 0.58
C GLN A 161 6.89 -13.02 1.03
N ASP A 162 6.99 -13.66 2.20
CA ASP A 162 5.84 -14.29 2.88
C ASP A 162 4.93 -13.21 3.47
N ALA A 163 4.22 -12.54 2.57
CA ALA A 163 3.25 -11.52 2.89
C ALA A 163 2.08 -11.58 1.91
N LYS A 164 0.91 -11.12 2.36
CA LYS A 164 -0.28 -10.96 1.51
C LYS A 164 -0.81 -9.55 1.68
N LEU A 165 -1.25 -8.95 0.59
CA LEU A 165 -1.97 -7.68 0.59
C LEU A 165 -3.39 -7.92 0.10
N PHE A 166 -4.34 -7.57 0.94
CA PHE A 166 -5.77 -7.58 0.62
C PHE A 166 -6.30 -6.14 0.56
N VAL A 167 -7.32 -5.94 -0.26
CA VAL A 167 -8.09 -4.69 -0.31
C VAL A 167 -9.58 -5.01 -0.19
N THR A 168 -10.32 -4.16 0.53
CA THR A 168 -11.77 -4.20 0.60
C THR A 168 -12.38 -2.82 0.44
N LEU A 169 -13.56 -2.76 -0.17
CA LEU A 169 -14.43 -1.59 -0.27
C LEU A 169 -15.70 -1.89 0.52
N LEU A 170 -16.04 -1.02 1.44
CA LEU A 170 -17.19 -1.21 2.34
C LEU A 170 -18.09 0.01 2.31
N ALA A 171 -19.39 -0.21 2.17
CA ALA A 171 -20.39 0.81 2.42
C ALA A 171 -20.66 0.98 3.92
N PRO A 172 -21.22 2.12 4.38
CA PRO A 172 -21.55 2.34 5.78
C PRO A 172 -22.36 1.20 6.38
N GLY A 173 -21.88 0.67 7.52
CA GLY A 173 -22.48 -0.45 8.23
C GLY A 173 -22.09 -1.84 7.75
N GLU A 174 -21.46 -1.96 6.57
CA GLU A 174 -20.91 -3.26 6.12
C GLU A 174 -19.75 -3.70 6.99
N GLU A 175 -19.62 -5.02 7.13
CA GLU A 175 -18.59 -5.65 7.96
C GLU A 175 -17.93 -6.81 7.22
N VAL A 176 -16.61 -6.90 7.35
CA VAL A 176 -15.81 -8.04 6.88
C VAL A 176 -14.95 -8.57 8.01
N THR A 177 -14.63 -9.85 7.92
CA THR A 177 -13.74 -10.51 8.88
C THR A 177 -12.59 -11.20 8.18
N GLN A 178 -11.41 -11.15 8.81
CA GLN A 178 -10.22 -11.88 8.37
C GLN A 178 -9.68 -12.72 9.53
N SER A 179 -9.42 -14.00 9.25
CA SER A 179 -8.74 -14.90 10.19
C SER A 179 -7.29 -15.09 9.80
N PHE A 180 -6.44 -15.25 10.78
CA PHE A 180 -5.00 -15.44 10.61
C PHE A 180 -4.56 -16.77 11.19
N ALA A 181 -3.58 -17.41 10.56
CA ALA A 181 -2.87 -18.54 11.15
C ALA A 181 -2.11 -18.09 12.42
N ALA A 182 -1.69 -19.06 13.23
CA ALA A 182 -0.83 -18.79 14.37
C ALA A 182 0.46 -18.08 13.90
N GLU A 183 0.98 -17.20 14.74
CA GLU A 183 2.24 -16.45 14.50
C GLU A 183 2.20 -15.46 13.31
N ARG A 184 1.01 -15.20 12.73
CA ARG A 184 0.85 -14.14 11.74
C ARG A 184 0.59 -12.80 12.43
N HIS A 185 1.01 -11.75 11.74
CA HIS A 185 0.82 -10.35 12.14
C HIS A 185 0.04 -9.63 11.04
N ALA A 186 -0.65 -8.57 11.41
CA ALA A 186 -1.37 -7.77 10.43
C ALA A 186 -1.04 -6.28 10.55
N TRP A 187 -0.99 -5.61 9.40
CA TRP A 187 -1.10 -4.15 9.34
C TRP A 187 -2.38 -3.80 8.62
N LEU A 188 -3.19 -2.95 9.22
CA LEU A 188 -4.37 -2.38 8.56
C LEU A 188 -4.09 -0.91 8.25
N GLN A 189 -4.40 -0.48 7.02
CA GLN A 189 -4.31 0.91 6.58
C GLN A 189 -5.66 1.37 6.07
N VAL A 190 -6.22 2.41 6.68
CA VAL A 190 -7.45 3.06 6.17
C VAL A 190 -7.05 4.02 5.06
N ALA A 191 -7.33 3.65 3.81
CA ALA A 191 -6.99 4.47 2.64
C ALA A 191 -8.03 5.56 2.38
N LYS A 192 -9.31 5.26 2.63
CA LYS A 192 -10.42 6.22 2.54
C LYS A 192 -11.47 5.92 3.60
N GLY A 193 -12.18 6.96 4.03
CA GLY A 193 -13.31 6.87 4.94
C GLY A 193 -12.92 6.53 6.39
N GLY A 194 -13.80 5.80 7.06
CA GLY A 194 -13.64 5.43 8.45
C GLY A 194 -14.17 4.04 8.76
N VAL A 195 -13.53 3.35 9.71
CA VAL A 195 -13.91 2.01 10.14
C VAL A 195 -13.81 1.84 11.65
N GLU A 196 -14.48 0.83 12.15
CA GLU A 196 -14.23 0.24 13.47
C GLU A 196 -13.46 -1.07 13.28
N LEU A 197 -12.26 -1.16 13.84
CA LEU A 197 -11.42 -2.35 13.87
C LEU A 197 -11.50 -2.98 15.27
N ASN A 198 -12.14 -4.15 15.42
CA ASN A 198 -12.39 -4.78 16.71
C ASN A 198 -12.95 -3.80 17.76
N GLY A 199 -13.86 -2.89 17.34
CA GLY A 199 -14.48 -1.86 18.18
C GLY A 199 -13.68 -0.57 18.38
N GLN A 200 -12.46 -0.47 17.85
CA GLN A 200 -11.68 0.78 17.85
C GLN A 200 -11.92 1.57 16.55
N LYS A 201 -12.23 2.85 16.67
CA LYS A 201 -12.45 3.74 15.52
C LYS A 201 -11.13 4.16 14.90
N LEU A 202 -11.05 4.02 13.58
CA LEU A 202 -9.98 4.50 12.74
C LEU A 202 -10.55 5.36 11.61
N HIS A 203 -9.82 6.38 11.22
CA HIS A 203 -10.16 7.32 10.17
C HIS A 203 -9.15 7.23 9.01
N GLN A 204 -9.47 7.89 7.91
CA GLN A 204 -8.59 7.94 6.75
C GLN A 204 -7.16 8.32 7.15
N GLY A 205 -6.21 7.54 6.66
CA GLY A 205 -4.80 7.70 6.90
C GLY A 205 -4.29 7.02 8.17
N ASP A 206 -5.18 6.57 9.08
CA ASP A 206 -4.77 5.80 10.25
C ASP A 206 -4.27 4.42 9.83
N GLY A 207 -3.29 3.92 10.57
CA GLY A 207 -2.79 2.56 10.48
C GLY A 207 -2.90 1.82 11.81
N ALA A 208 -2.89 0.50 11.77
CA ALA A 208 -2.86 -0.35 12.96
C ALA A 208 -1.88 -1.50 12.80
N ALA A 209 -0.90 -1.57 13.71
CA ALA A 209 -0.02 -2.72 13.88
C ALA A 209 -0.70 -3.74 14.80
N ILE A 210 -0.84 -4.98 14.36
CA ILE A 210 -1.63 -6.00 15.05
C ILE A 210 -0.81 -7.29 15.16
N SER A 211 -0.67 -7.78 16.38
CA SER A 211 0.00 -9.05 16.70
C SER A 211 -0.86 -9.87 17.65
N GLU A 212 -0.76 -11.20 17.56
CA GLU A 212 -1.43 -12.14 18.48
C GLU A 212 -2.97 -12.11 18.39
N GLU A 213 -3.52 -11.57 17.29
CA GLU A 213 -4.96 -11.59 17.02
C GLU A 213 -5.29 -12.67 15.99
N LYS A 214 -6.18 -13.60 16.35
CA LYS A 214 -6.57 -14.67 15.44
C LYS A 214 -7.62 -14.26 14.42
N LYS A 215 -8.35 -13.18 14.70
CA LYS A 215 -9.43 -12.68 13.86
C LYS A 215 -9.56 -11.17 13.99
N LEU A 216 -9.73 -10.51 12.86
CA LEU A 216 -10.08 -9.09 12.80
C LEU A 216 -11.49 -8.95 12.26
N THR A 217 -12.22 -8.02 12.85
CA THR A 217 -13.54 -7.58 12.40
C THR A 217 -13.42 -6.11 12.03
N ILE A 218 -13.71 -5.78 10.79
CA ILE A 218 -13.66 -4.41 10.24
C ILE A 218 -15.08 -4.02 9.82
N LYS A 219 -15.64 -3.00 10.44
CA LYS A 219 -16.96 -2.48 10.12
C LYS A 219 -16.84 -1.04 9.64
N ALA A 220 -17.36 -0.72 8.48
CA ALA A 220 -17.34 0.62 7.94
C ALA A 220 -18.30 1.55 8.69
N THR A 221 -17.82 2.76 9.04
CA THR A 221 -18.64 3.85 9.59
C THR A 221 -19.08 4.84 8.51
N GLU A 222 -18.38 4.86 7.40
CA GLU A 222 -18.63 5.63 6.17
C GLU A 222 -18.14 4.81 4.98
N ASP A 223 -18.32 5.28 3.73
CA ASP A 223 -17.73 4.62 2.56
C ASP A 223 -16.22 4.49 2.75
N ALA A 224 -15.71 3.27 2.85
CA ALA A 224 -14.34 2.99 3.22
C ALA A 224 -13.59 2.14 2.21
N GLU A 225 -12.30 2.43 2.05
CA GLU A 225 -11.33 1.60 1.35
C GLU A 225 -10.20 1.24 2.32
N VAL A 226 -9.98 -0.06 2.52
CA VAL A 226 -9.04 -0.57 3.52
C VAL A 226 -8.06 -1.54 2.88
N LEU A 227 -6.76 -1.33 3.16
CA LEU A 227 -5.71 -2.28 2.85
C LEU A 227 -5.39 -3.10 4.10
N LEU A 228 -5.27 -4.41 3.95
CA LEU A 228 -4.90 -5.32 5.02
C LEU A 228 -3.70 -6.17 4.58
N PHE A 229 -2.62 -6.06 5.33
CA PHE A 229 -1.41 -6.87 5.15
C PHE A 229 -1.44 -8.02 6.14
N ASP A 230 -1.19 -9.23 5.66
CA ASP A 230 -0.94 -10.44 6.45
C ASP A 230 0.55 -10.77 6.33
N LEU A 231 1.28 -10.71 7.43
CA LEU A 231 2.74 -10.70 7.50
C LEU A 231 3.26 -11.85 8.38
N ALA A 232 4.42 -12.40 8.01
CA ALA A 232 5.14 -13.37 8.84
C ALA A 232 5.79 -12.73 10.07
#